data_96cb32219a6fd736edd73c2fc2315172
#
_entry.id   96cb32219a6fd736edd73c2fc2315172
#
_cell.length_a   1.000
_cell.length_b   1.000
_cell.length_c   1.000
_cell.angle_alpha   90.00
_cell.angle_beta   90.00
_cell.angle_gamma   90.00
#
_symmetry.space_group_name_H-M   'P 1'
#
loop_
_entity.id
_entity.type
_entity.pdbx_description
1 polymer ?
#
loop_
_entity_poly.entity_id
_entity_poly.type
_entity_poly.pdbx_seq_one_letter_code
_entity_poly.pdbx_strand_id
1 'polypeptide(L)'
;MSDIMSTLTARAEEAEGVLKKYLPAETGYQKKVIEAMNYSLMAGGKRIRPVLMREVYRLLGGKDAAVIEPFMAAIEMIHTYSLVHDDLPAMDNDEYRRGRKTTHIVYGAGMATLAGDGLLNYAYEVAMKGFLSGVKLPPYDGEIADRTAMALTILAEKAGIYGMVGGQCADIEAEGKKEVDSAELIFIHENKTAAMLESSMMIGAVLAGADKAQVLEVEQAARKIGVAFQIQDDILDVIGDEKELGKPILSDEKNEKTTYVTLHGLEESKKDVERLSKEAEDMLSKIDGSREFLIPLVDWMISRNK
;
A
#
# COMPACT_ATOMS: atom_id res chain seq x y z
N MET A 1 11.24 20.47 2.58
CA MET A 1 11.62 19.02 2.51
C MET A 1 12.09 18.45 3.85
N SER A 2 12.96 19.10 4.66
CA SER A 2 13.39 18.54 5.96
C SER A 2 12.23 18.28 6.94
N ASP A 3 11.19 19.10 6.93
CA ASP A 3 10.07 19.00 7.86
C ASP A 3 9.12 17.83 7.53
N ILE A 4 8.78 17.63 6.27
CA ILE A 4 7.90 16.51 5.87
C ILE A 4 8.56 15.16 6.15
N MET A 5 9.87 15.01 5.89
CA MET A 5 10.59 13.76 6.13
C MET A 5 10.69 13.43 7.63
N SER A 6 10.92 14.42 8.49
CA SER A 6 10.93 14.22 9.94
C SER A 6 9.56 13.80 10.46
N THR A 7 8.51 14.45 9.96
CA THR A 7 7.12 14.12 10.32
C THR A 7 6.73 12.73 9.80
N LEU A 8 7.08 12.38 8.55
CA LEU A 8 6.83 11.05 8.00
C LEU A 8 7.54 9.97 8.79
N THR A 9 8.80 10.20 9.19
CA THR A 9 9.54 9.26 10.04
C THR A 9 8.82 9.01 11.36
N ALA A 10 8.38 10.07 12.04
CA ALA A 10 7.61 9.94 13.28
C ALA A 10 6.28 9.18 13.06
N ARG A 11 5.57 9.44 11.95
CA ARG A 11 4.33 8.71 11.61
C ARG A 11 4.59 7.24 11.27
N ALA A 12 5.70 6.95 10.59
CA ALA A 12 6.12 5.57 10.30
C ALA A 12 6.47 4.81 11.59
N GLU A 13 7.14 5.46 12.56
CA GLU A 13 7.43 4.89 13.88
C GLU A 13 6.14 4.62 14.67
N GLU A 14 5.16 5.53 14.65
CA GLU A 14 3.84 5.29 15.21
C GLU A 14 3.18 4.06 14.58
N ALA A 15 3.21 3.94 13.24
CA ALA A 15 2.66 2.80 12.52
C ALA A 15 3.40 1.48 12.88
N GLU A 16 4.73 1.51 13.01
CA GLU A 16 5.49 0.34 13.47
C GLU A 16 5.13 -0.05 14.91
N GLY A 17 4.89 0.94 15.78
CA GLY A 17 4.36 0.70 17.13
C GLY A 17 3.02 -0.04 17.11
N VAL A 18 2.14 0.29 16.16
CA VAL A 18 0.89 -0.43 15.93
C VAL A 18 1.16 -1.84 15.46
N LEU A 19 1.99 -2.05 14.42
CA LEU A 19 2.32 -3.38 13.90
C LEU A 19 2.81 -4.32 15.00
N LYS A 20 3.70 -3.84 15.87
CA LYS A 20 4.24 -4.63 16.99
C LYS A 20 3.18 -5.16 17.95
N LYS A 21 2.05 -4.45 18.12
CA LYS A 21 0.92 -4.92 18.96
C LYS A 21 0.21 -6.15 18.37
N TYR A 22 0.29 -6.34 17.07
CA TYR A 22 -0.43 -7.37 16.32
C TYR A 22 0.48 -8.48 15.77
N LEU A 23 1.77 -8.48 16.13
CA LEU A 23 2.67 -9.58 15.75
C LEU A 23 2.21 -10.88 16.42
N PRO A 24 2.09 -12.00 15.69
CA PRO A 24 1.81 -13.28 16.28
C PRO A 24 3.01 -13.79 17.10
N ALA A 25 2.73 -14.45 18.23
CA ALA A 25 3.75 -14.98 19.12
C ALA A 25 4.48 -16.18 18.46
N GLU A 26 5.81 -16.17 18.48
CA GLU A 26 6.67 -17.20 17.88
C GLU A 26 6.75 -18.45 18.75
N THR A 27 5.63 -19.17 18.87
CA THR A 27 5.48 -20.35 19.72
C THR A 27 4.81 -21.51 18.96
N GLY A 28 4.85 -22.71 19.53
CA GLY A 28 4.18 -23.90 18.99
C GLY A 28 4.93 -24.54 17.79
N TYR A 29 4.31 -25.53 17.18
CA TYR A 29 4.87 -26.22 16.01
C TYR A 29 4.93 -25.35 14.76
N GLN A 30 4.07 -24.33 14.66
CA GLN A 30 4.02 -23.34 13.60
C GLN A 30 5.01 -22.17 13.79
N LYS A 31 5.84 -22.20 14.84
CA LYS A 31 6.80 -21.14 15.18
C LYS A 31 7.61 -20.66 13.96
N LYS A 32 8.06 -21.57 13.10
CA LYS A 32 8.94 -21.24 11.98
C LYS A 32 8.28 -20.35 10.92
N VAL A 33 7.02 -20.59 10.59
CA VAL A 33 6.28 -19.71 9.68
C VAL A 33 5.99 -18.36 10.32
N ILE A 34 5.73 -18.32 11.63
CA ILE A 34 5.53 -17.07 12.35
C ILE A 34 6.82 -16.23 12.37
N GLU A 35 7.99 -16.85 12.61
CA GLU A 35 9.29 -16.18 12.50
C GLU A 35 9.49 -15.56 11.10
N ALA A 36 9.16 -16.29 10.03
CA ALA A 36 9.26 -15.80 8.66
C ALA A 36 8.28 -14.63 8.37
N MET A 37 7.04 -14.70 8.88
CA MET A 37 6.06 -13.61 8.80
C MET A 37 6.56 -12.35 9.51
N ASN A 38 7.01 -12.49 10.77
CA ASN A 38 7.51 -11.38 11.57
C ASN A 38 8.78 -10.77 10.97
N TYR A 39 9.69 -11.62 10.46
CA TYR A 39 10.90 -11.19 9.76
C TYR A 39 10.58 -10.26 8.59
N SER A 40 9.59 -10.64 7.77
CA SER A 40 9.19 -9.87 6.59
C SER A 40 8.45 -8.60 6.98
N LEU A 41 7.48 -8.68 7.89
CA LEU A 41 6.68 -7.55 8.32
C LEU A 41 7.53 -6.46 9.00
N MET A 42 8.56 -6.86 9.75
CA MET A 42 9.47 -5.95 10.45
C MET A 42 10.74 -5.61 9.67
N ALA A 43 10.74 -5.82 8.34
CA ALA A 43 11.88 -5.46 7.48
C ALA A 43 12.05 -3.95 7.26
N GLY A 44 11.27 -3.11 7.93
CA GLY A 44 11.30 -1.66 7.78
C GLY A 44 10.45 -1.15 6.61
N GLY A 45 10.68 0.10 6.22
CA GLY A 45 9.96 0.79 5.16
C GLY A 45 9.25 2.06 5.64
N LYS A 46 8.75 2.85 4.69
CA LYS A 46 8.11 4.16 4.97
C LYS A 46 6.69 4.06 5.54
N ARG A 47 6.11 2.85 5.58
CA ARG A 47 4.77 2.58 6.13
C ARG A 47 3.68 3.50 5.57
N ILE A 48 3.76 3.85 4.30
CA ILE A 48 2.88 4.84 3.65
C ILE A 48 1.41 4.46 3.78
N ARG A 49 1.06 3.18 3.57
CA ARG A 49 -0.33 2.71 3.59
C ARG A 49 -1.01 2.90 4.95
N PRO A 50 -0.48 2.41 6.07
CA PRO A 50 -1.07 2.68 7.37
C PRO A 50 -0.99 4.16 7.78
N VAL A 51 0.02 4.91 7.33
CA VAL A 51 0.10 6.36 7.56
C VAL A 51 -1.03 7.08 6.84
N LEU A 52 -1.24 6.86 5.54
CA LEU A 52 -2.35 7.45 4.77
C LEU A 52 -3.71 7.10 5.39
N MET A 53 -3.92 5.84 5.78
CA MET A 53 -5.15 5.40 6.45
C MET A 53 -5.41 6.23 7.71
N ARG A 54 -4.41 6.38 8.58
CA ARG A 54 -4.54 7.16 9.82
C ARG A 54 -4.76 8.65 9.56
N GLU A 55 -4.08 9.24 8.58
CA GLU A 55 -4.23 10.67 8.29
C GLU A 55 -5.60 11.00 7.72
N VAL A 56 -6.16 10.17 6.83
CA VAL A 56 -7.54 10.32 6.35
C VAL A 56 -8.54 10.11 7.49
N TYR A 57 -8.32 9.11 8.36
CA TYR A 57 -9.14 8.89 9.53
C TYR A 57 -9.18 10.12 10.46
N ARG A 58 -8.02 10.72 10.73
CA ARG A 58 -7.90 11.96 11.53
C ARG A 58 -8.52 13.15 10.83
N LEU A 59 -8.31 13.32 9.52
CA LEU A 59 -8.88 14.38 8.71
C LEU A 59 -10.41 14.44 8.86
N LEU A 60 -11.06 13.28 8.84
CA LEU A 60 -12.50 13.11 8.94
C LEU A 60 -13.02 12.98 10.39
N GLY A 61 -12.19 13.34 11.38
CA GLY A 61 -12.59 13.44 12.78
C GLY A 61 -12.54 12.15 13.58
N GLY A 62 -11.97 11.05 13.02
CA GLY A 62 -11.78 9.80 13.73
C GLY A 62 -10.76 9.93 14.87
N LYS A 63 -11.07 9.33 16.04
CA LYS A 63 -10.26 9.48 17.27
C LYS A 63 -9.95 8.14 17.96
N ASP A 64 -10.74 7.11 17.73
CA ASP A 64 -10.60 5.84 18.42
C ASP A 64 -9.52 4.96 17.78
N ALA A 65 -8.39 4.81 18.47
CA ALA A 65 -7.29 3.97 18.04
C ALA A 65 -7.68 2.49 17.97
N ALA A 66 -8.56 2.01 18.83
CA ALA A 66 -8.98 0.61 18.85
C ALA A 66 -9.75 0.20 17.56
N VAL A 67 -10.38 1.15 16.90
CA VAL A 67 -11.11 0.92 15.65
C VAL A 67 -10.16 0.86 14.45
N ILE A 68 -9.18 1.77 14.36
CA ILE A 68 -8.34 1.90 13.17
C ILE A 68 -7.06 1.05 13.21
N GLU A 69 -6.44 0.87 14.37
CA GLU A 69 -5.15 0.17 14.50
C GLU A 69 -5.16 -1.26 13.94
N PRO A 70 -6.22 -2.09 14.10
CA PRO A 70 -6.28 -3.40 13.47
C PRO A 70 -6.19 -3.34 11.94
N PHE A 71 -6.85 -2.35 11.33
CA PHE A 71 -6.82 -2.15 9.88
C PHE A 71 -5.49 -1.61 9.38
N MET A 72 -4.82 -0.75 10.17
CA MET A 72 -3.46 -0.29 9.87
C MET A 72 -2.47 -1.46 9.86
N ALA A 73 -2.60 -2.39 10.80
CA ALA A 73 -1.78 -3.59 10.82
C ALA A 73 -2.12 -4.52 9.65
N ALA A 74 -3.40 -4.74 9.38
CA ALA A 74 -3.88 -5.61 8.33
C ALA A 74 -3.42 -5.16 6.93
N ILE A 75 -3.55 -3.87 6.60
CA ILE A 75 -3.15 -3.34 5.28
C ILE A 75 -1.64 -3.52 5.04
N GLU A 76 -0.81 -3.36 6.08
CA GLU A 76 0.63 -3.55 5.95
C GLU A 76 1.01 -5.03 5.89
N MET A 77 0.25 -5.93 6.55
CA MET A 77 0.40 -7.39 6.39
C MET A 77 0.06 -7.82 4.97
N ILE A 78 -1.02 -7.29 4.38
CA ILE A 78 -1.40 -7.54 2.99
C ILE A 78 -0.32 -7.01 2.04
N HIS A 79 0.17 -5.80 2.23
CA HIS A 79 1.28 -5.30 1.45
C HIS A 79 2.55 -6.16 1.60
N THR A 80 2.83 -6.64 2.81
CA THR A 80 4.03 -7.45 3.07
C THR A 80 3.93 -8.82 2.42
N TYR A 81 2.76 -9.50 2.45
CA TYR A 81 2.62 -10.78 1.77
C TYR A 81 2.86 -10.66 0.27
N SER A 82 2.36 -9.59 -0.37
CA SER A 82 2.59 -9.41 -1.81
C SER A 82 4.08 -9.30 -2.12
N LEU A 83 4.83 -8.54 -1.32
CA LEU A 83 6.29 -8.46 -1.48
C LEU A 83 7.00 -9.79 -1.23
N VAL A 84 6.55 -10.58 -0.24
CA VAL A 84 7.13 -11.91 0.04
C VAL A 84 6.91 -12.85 -1.14
N HIS A 85 5.73 -12.80 -1.78
CA HIS A 85 5.43 -13.62 -2.94
C HIS A 85 6.11 -13.11 -4.20
N ASP A 86 6.19 -11.79 -4.42
CA ASP A 86 6.93 -11.19 -5.54
C ASP A 86 8.40 -11.60 -5.51
N ASP A 87 9.03 -11.65 -4.32
CA ASP A 87 10.44 -12.05 -4.17
C ASP A 87 10.71 -13.54 -4.46
N LEU A 88 9.70 -14.42 -4.55
CA LEU A 88 9.89 -15.85 -4.73
C LEU A 88 10.62 -16.18 -6.05
N PRO A 89 11.36 -17.35 -6.10
CA PRO A 89 12.03 -17.79 -7.33
C PRO A 89 11.12 -18.01 -8.54
N ALA A 90 9.82 -18.16 -8.34
CA ALA A 90 8.82 -18.30 -9.40
C ALA A 90 8.26 -16.95 -9.89
N MET A 91 8.68 -15.85 -9.28
CA MET A 91 8.31 -14.46 -9.56
C MET A 91 9.58 -13.68 -9.89
N ASP A 92 9.87 -12.59 -9.19
CA ASP A 92 11.02 -11.71 -9.46
C ASP A 92 12.38 -12.35 -9.08
N ASN A 93 12.39 -13.36 -8.20
CA ASN A 93 13.58 -14.03 -7.67
C ASN A 93 14.60 -13.07 -7.05
N ASP A 94 14.11 -12.09 -6.30
CA ASP A 94 14.95 -11.09 -5.66
C ASP A 94 15.65 -11.62 -4.41
N GLU A 95 16.98 -11.49 -4.34
CA GLU A 95 17.76 -11.89 -3.15
C GLU A 95 17.70 -10.89 -2.01
N TYR A 96 17.47 -9.61 -2.31
CA TYR A 96 17.47 -8.51 -1.35
C TYR A 96 16.27 -7.58 -1.53
N ARG A 97 15.67 -7.19 -0.41
CA ARG A 97 14.63 -6.16 -0.33
C ARG A 97 14.87 -5.24 0.87
N ARG A 98 14.85 -3.92 0.66
CA ARG A 98 15.10 -2.91 1.71
C ARG A 98 16.45 -3.16 2.43
N GLY A 99 17.49 -3.58 1.71
CA GLY A 99 18.82 -3.84 2.24
C GLY A 99 18.96 -5.13 3.09
N ARG A 100 17.91 -5.97 3.15
CA ARG A 100 17.91 -7.26 3.86
C ARG A 100 17.69 -8.41 2.86
N LYS A 101 18.18 -9.59 3.18
CA LYS A 101 17.87 -10.80 2.42
C LYS A 101 16.37 -11.06 2.43
N THR A 102 15.83 -11.47 1.29
CA THR A 102 14.41 -11.80 1.13
C THR A 102 14.05 -13.06 1.92
N THR A 103 12.76 -13.24 2.16
CA THR A 103 12.25 -14.31 3.03
C THR A 103 12.61 -15.68 2.47
N HIS A 104 12.57 -15.87 1.14
CA HIS A 104 12.92 -17.16 0.52
C HIS A 104 14.41 -17.49 0.63
N ILE A 105 15.29 -16.49 0.66
CA ILE A 105 16.72 -16.69 0.88
C ILE A 105 17.02 -17.13 2.32
N VAL A 106 16.27 -16.58 3.31
CA VAL A 106 16.54 -16.87 4.74
C VAL A 106 15.86 -18.15 5.19
N TYR A 107 14.63 -18.41 4.73
CA TYR A 107 13.79 -19.49 5.23
C TYR A 107 13.51 -20.59 4.20
N GLY A 108 13.91 -20.40 2.94
CA GLY A 108 13.59 -21.26 1.81
C GLY A 108 12.26 -20.93 1.15
N ALA A 109 12.11 -21.25 -0.15
CA ALA A 109 10.96 -20.87 -0.96
C ALA A 109 9.63 -21.40 -0.40
N GLY A 110 9.56 -22.66 0.01
CA GLY A 110 8.34 -23.24 0.59
C GLY A 110 7.87 -22.54 1.87
N MET A 111 8.82 -22.16 2.75
CA MET A 111 8.47 -21.43 3.97
C MET A 111 8.08 -19.97 3.67
N ALA A 112 8.69 -19.34 2.67
CA ALA A 112 8.32 -18.01 2.22
C ALA A 112 6.90 -18.00 1.62
N THR A 113 6.53 -18.99 0.83
CA THR A 113 5.15 -19.16 0.33
C THR A 113 4.16 -19.23 1.49
N LEU A 114 4.41 -20.12 2.47
CA LEU A 114 3.54 -20.23 3.65
C LEU A 114 3.53 -18.97 4.52
N ALA A 115 4.63 -18.20 4.57
CA ALA A 115 4.67 -16.93 5.28
C ALA A 115 3.81 -15.86 4.60
N GLY A 116 3.81 -15.81 3.27
CA GLY A 116 2.91 -14.94 2.51
C GLY A 116 1.44 -15.31 2.72
N ASP A 117 1.08 -16.59 2.58
CA ASP A 117 -0.27 -17.10 2.86
C ASP A 117 -0.70 -16.77 4.30
N GLY A 118 0.21 -17.00 5.26
CA GLY A 118 0.00 -16.70 6.67
C GLY A 118 -0.25 -15.22 6.93
N LEU A 119 0.53 -14.33 6.31
CA LEU A 119 0.34 -12.87 6.41
C LEU A 119 -1.00 -12.44 5.83
N LEU A 120 -1.37 -12.96 4.64
CA LEU A 120 -2.64 -12.64 4.00
C LEU A 120 -3.83 -13.06 4.87
N ASN A 121 -3.86 -14.30 5.35
CA ASN A 121 -4.94 -14.77 6.20
C ASN A 121 -4.96 -14.05 7.55
N TYR A 122 -3.79 -13.88 8.18
CA TYR A 122 -3.69 -13.23 9.48
C TYR A 122 -4.07 -11.74 9.44
N ALA A 123 -3.89 -11.07 8.31
CA ALA A 123 -4.39 -9.71 8.10
C ALA A 123 -5.90 -9.62 8.33
N TYR A 124 -6.68 -10.55 7.79
CA TYR A 124 -8.13 -10.59 8.02
C TYR A 124 -8.49 -10.97 9.46
N GLU A 125 -7.73 -11.88 10.08
CA GLU A 125 -7.93 -12.19 11.52
C GLU A 125 -7.71 -10.94 12.39
N VAL A 126 -6.70 -10.12 12.07
CA VAL A 126 -6.41 -8.88 12.79
C VAL A 126 -7.48 -7.83 12.53
N ALA A 127 -7.88 -7.61 11.27
CA ALA A 127 -8.94 -6.67 10.91
C ALA A 127 -10.28 -7.03 11.58
N MET A 128 -10.61 -8.32 11.68
CA MET A 128 -11.80 -8.82 12.40
C MET A 128 -11.79 -8.50 13.90
N LYS A 129 -10.63 -8.28 14.53
CA LYS A 129 -10.57 -7.83 15.92
C LYS A 129 -11.19 -6.44 16.09
N GLY A 130 -11.03 -5.56 15.12
CA GLY A 130 -11.70 -4.25 15.07
C GLY A 130 -13.23 -4.40 15.04
N PHE A 131 -13.74 -5.31 14.21
CA PHE A 131 -15.17 -5.64 14.18
C PHE A 131 -15.69 -6.19 15.52
N LEU A 132 -14.96 -7.14 16.09
CA LEU A 132 -15.34 -7.74 17.38
C LEU A 132 -15.30 -6.77 18.54
N SER A 133 -14.48 -5.70 18.49
CA SER A 133 -14.45 -4.68 19.55
C SER A 133 -15.77 -3.91 19.66
N GLY A 134 -16.44 -3.65 18.54
CA GLY A 134 -17.78 -3.05 18.49
C GLY A 134 -18.92 -3.99 18.90
N VAL A 135 -18.69 -5.31 18.83
CA VAL A 135 -19.75 -6.33 19.04
C VAL A 135 -19.71 -6.94 20.46
N LYS A 136 -18.58 -6.90 21.15
CA LYS A 136 -18.33 -7.73 22.34
C LYS A 136 -19.03 -7.33 23.63
N LEU A 137 -19.47 -6.07 23.80
CA LEU A 137 -20.04 -5.62 25.07
C LEU A 137 -21.27 -4.74 24.86
N PRO A 138 -22.38 -4.97 25.60
CA PRO A 138 -23.49 -4.02 25.64
C PRO A 138 -23.05 -2.67 26.25
N PRO A 139 -23.55 -1.54 25.68
CA PRO A 139 -24.43 -1.48 24.52
C PRO A 139 -23.70 -1.78 23.22
N TYR A 140 -24.32 -2.59 22.33
CA TYR A 140 -23.85 -2.87 20.97
C TYR A 140 -23.81 -1.56 20.17
N ASP A 141 -22.65 -1.24 19.64
CA ASP A 141 -22.49 -0.10 18.72
C ASP A 141 -22.64 -0.55 17.26
N GLY A 142 -23.87 -0.45 16.76
CA GLY A 142 -24.21 -0.86 15.39
C GLY A 142 -23.47 -0.04 14.34
N GLU A 143 -23.20 1.23 14.59
CA GLU A 143 -22.49 2.08 13.63
C GLU A 143 -21.03 1.66 13.47
N ILE A 144 -20.34 1.34 14.58
CA ILE A 144 -18.95 0.85 14.51
C ILE A 144 -18.92 -0.50 13.82
N ALA A 145 -19.87 -1.39 14.08
CA ALA A 145 -19.95 -2.69 13.43
C ALA A 145 -20.18 -2.56 11.92
N ASP A 146 -21.08 -1.70 11.47
CA ASP A 146 -21.36 -1.46 10.06
C ASP A 146 -20.15 -0.84 9.34
N ARG A 147 -19.48 0.15 9.95
CA ARG A 147 -18.27 0.77 9.41
C ARG A 147 -17.11 -0.23 9.30
N THR A 148 -16.92 -1.08 10.29
CA THR A 148 -15.87 -2.10 10.25
C THR A 148 -16.19 -3.21 9.26
N ALA A 149 -17.45 -3.59 9.06
CA ALA A 149 -17.86 -4.52 8.02
C ALA A 149 -17.58 -3.95 6.62
N MET A 150 -17.90 -2.67 6.38
CA MET A 150 -17.59 -1.99 5.14
C MET A 150 -16.06 -1.88 4.92
N ALA A 151 -15.29 -1.55 5.94
CA ALA A 151 -13.83 -1.50 5.87
C ALA A 151 -13.21 -2.87 5.52
N LEU A 152 -13.75 -3.97 6.07
CA LEU A 152 -13.35 -5.34 5.70
C LEU A 152 -13.67 -5.66 4.24
N THR A 153 -14.84 -5.23 3.74
CA THR A 153 -15.23 -5.41 2.34
C THR A 153 -14.25 -4.70 1.41
N ILE A 154 -13.93 -3.42 1.70
CA ILE A 154 -12.95 -2.64 0.92
C ILE A 154 -11.58 -3.31 0.94
N LEU A 155 -11.12 -3.76 2.11
CA LEU A 155 -9.83 -4.45 2.25
C LEU A 155 -9.78 -5.70 1.36
N ALA A 156 -10.85 -6.50 1.38
CA ALA A 156 -10.92 -7.75 0.62
C ALA A 156 -10.99 -7.51 -0.89
N GLU A 157 -11.82 -6.59 -1.35
CA GLU A 157 -11.99 -6.30 -2.78
C GLU A 157 -10.72 -5.68 -3.38
N LYS A 158 -10.13 -4.67 -2.71
CA LYS A 158 -8.94 -3.97 -3.22
C LYS A 158 -7.66 -4.82 -3.16
N ALA A 159 -7.56 -5.78 -2.23
CA ALA A 159 -6.46 -6.74 -2.18
C ALA A 159 -6.66 -7.93 -3.14
N GLY A 160 -7.89 -8.20 -3.56
CA GLY A 160 -8.31 -9.41 -4.27
C GLY A 160 -8.10 -9.36 -5.79
N ILE A 161 -8.85 -10.27 -6.48
CA ILE A 161 -8.76 -10.44 -7.94
C ILE A 161 -9.27 -9.24 -8.76
N TYR A 162 -10.08 -8.37 -8.14
CA TYR A 162 -10.56 -7.12 -8.74
C TYR A 162 -9.71 -5.89 -8.30
N GLY A 163 -8.56 -6.13 -7.68
CA GLY A 163 -7.60 -5.14 -7.23
C GLY A 163 -6.18 -5.67 -7.39
N MET A 164 -5.39 -5.66 -6.30
CA MET A 164 -3.94 -5.92 -6.33
C MET A 164 -3.56 -7.26 -6.98
N VAL A 165 -4.25 -8.35 -6.66
CA VAL A 165 -3.97 -9.67 -7.27
C VAL A 165 -4.26 -9.65 -8.78
N GLY A 166 -5.37 -9.02 -9.20
CA GLY A 166 -5.70 -8.87 -10.62
C GLY A 166 -4.69 -8.01 -11.38
N GLY A 167 -4.24 -6.92 -10.75
CA GLY A 167 -3.18 -6.06 -11.31
C GLY A 167 -1.85 -6.79 -11.44
N GLN A 168 -1.46 -7.59 -10.44
CA GLN A 168 -0.26 -8.42 -10.50
C GLN A 168 -0.35 -9.51 -11.59
N CYS A 169 -1.52 -10.12 -11.77
CA CYS A 169 -1.76 -11.08 -12.85
C CYS A 169 -1.53 -10.42 -14.23
N ALA A 170 -2.09 -9.23 -14.45
CA ALA A 170 -1.91 -8.51 -15.70
C ALA A 170 -0.44 -8.07 -15.91
N ASP A 171 0.28 -7.69 -14.84
CA ASP A 171 1.70 -7.33 -14.91
C ASP A 171 2.55 -8.53 -15.36
N ILE A 172 2.34 -9.71 -14.78
CA ILE A 172 3.02 -10.96 -15.19
C ILE A 172 2.71 -11.33 -16.64
N GLU A 173 1.46 -11.20 -17.06
CA GLU A 173 1.08 -11.46 -18.46
C GLU A 173 1.69 -10.44 -19.43
N ALA A 174 1.86 -9.19 -19.00
CA ALA A 174 2.46 -8.13 -19.79
C ALA A 174 3.97 -8.37 -20.06
N GLU A 175 4.72 -8.96 -19.13
CA GLU A 175 6.15 -9.27 -19.30
C GLU A 175 6.45 -10.21 -20.48
N GLY A 176 5.48 -11.03 -20.88
CA GLY A 176 5.62 -11.95 -22.04
C GLY A 176 5.15 -11.36 -23.38
N LYS A 177 4.58 -10.13 -23.39
CA LYS A 177 3.99 -9.52 -24.57
C LYS A 177 5.01 -8.65 -25.32
N LYS A 178 4.93 -8.67 -26.65
CA LYS A 178 5.71 -7.77 -27.52
C LYS A 178 5.19 -6.34 -27.52
N GLU A 179 3.91 -6.16 -27.25
CA GLU A 179 3.22 -4.87 -27.22
C GLU A 179 2.22 -4.87 -26.08
N VAL A 180 2.32 -3.90 -25.18
CA VAL A 180 1.36 -3.57 -24.13
C VAL A 180 0.78 -2.22 -24.49
N ASP A 181 -0.55 -2.10 -24.56
CA ASP A 181 -1.18 -0.82 -24.84
C ASP A 181 -1.34 0.04 -23.58
N SER A 182 -1.68 1.32 -23.79
CA SER A 182 -1.84 2.26 -22.69
C SER A 182 -2.97 1.88 -21.71
N ALA A 183 -4.04 1.26 -22.21
CA ALA A 183 -5.16 0.87 -21.36
C ALA A 183 -4.77 -0.29 -20.42
N GLU A 184 -4.03 -1.29 -20.94
CA GLU A 184 -3.49 -2.39 -20.14
C GLU A 184 -2.49 -1.89 -19.10
N LEU A 185 -1.58 -0.98 -19.48
CA LEU A 185 -0.61 -0.40 -18.53
C LEU A 185 -1.31 0.41 -17.43
N ILE A 186 -2.30 1.22 -17.76
CA ILE A 186 -3.09 1.95 -16.76
C ILE A 186 -3.84 0.98 -15.85
N PHE A 187 -4.41 -0.11 -16.38
CA PHE A 187 -5.04 -1.13 -15.57
C PHE A 187 -4.07 -1.74 -14.54
N ILE A 188 -2.81 -2.01 -14.94
CA ILE A 188 -1.76 -2.51 -14.05
C ILE A 188 -1.48 -1.48 -12.95
N HIS A 189 -1.26 -0.21 -13.30
CA HIS A 189 -0.98 0.86 -12.33
C HIS A 189 -2.12 1.06 -11.34
N GLU A 190 -3.37 1.07 -11.82
CA GLU A 190 -4.56 1.23 -11.00
C GLU A 190 -4.74 0.05 -10.03
N ASN A 191 -4.57 -1.18 -10.48
CA ASN A 191 -4.89 -2.35 -9.67
C ASN A 191 -3.70 -2.86 -8.87
N LYS A 192 -2.50 -3.02 -9.45
CA LYS A 192 -1.32 -3.51 -8.72
C LYS A 192 -0.91 -2.54 -7.61
N THR A 193 -0.96 -1.23 -7.87
CA THR A 193 -0.42 -0.22 -6.95
C THR A 193 -1.49 0.68 -6.32
N ALA A 194 -2.33 1.34 -7.13
CA ALA A 194 -3.28 2.32 -6.62
C ALA A 194 -4.38 1.69 -5.78
N ALA A 195 -4.85 0.47 -6.09
CA ALA A 195 -5.89 -0.22 -5.32
C ALA A 195 -5.57 -0.32 -3.81
N MET A 196 -4.29 -0.52 -3.45
CA MET A 196 -3.89 -0.59 -2.04
C MET A 196 -3.79 0.78 -1.37
N LEU A 197 -3.56 1.86 -2.12
CA LEU A 197 -3.66 3.24 -1.63
C LEU A 197 -5.14 3.64 -1.47
N GLU A 198 -5.98 3.28 -2.45
CA GLU A 198 -7.43 3.42 -2.36
C GLU A 198 -7.96 2.72 -1.11
N SER A 199 -7.62 1.45 -0.91
CA SER A 199 -8.00 0.68 0.28
C SER A 199 -7.61 1.40 1.57
N SER A 200 -6.36 1.89 1.65
CA SER A 200 -5.86 2.59 2.83
C SER A 200 -6.69 3.84 3.15
N MET A 201 -6.91 4.69 2.16
CA MET A 201 -7.59 5.97 2.36
C MET A 201 -9.09 5.78 2.56
N MET A 202 -9.75 4.90 1.78
CA MET A 202 -11.18 4.57 1.93
C MET A 202 -11.49 3.98 3.31
N ILE A 203 -10.66 3.04 3.81
CA ILE A 203 -10.83 2.46 5.15
C ILE A 203 -10.73 3.54 6.22
N GLY A 204 -9.75 4.44 6.11
CA GLY A 204 -9.64 5.58 7.02
C GLY A 204 -10.92 6.43 7.03
N ALA A 205 -11.47 6.73 5.86
CA ALA A 205 -12.71 7.51 5.71
C ALA A 205 -13.93 6.80 6.30
N VAL A 206 -14.15 5.53 5.93
CA VAL A 206 -15.28 4.74 6.41
C VAL A 206 -15.26 4.59 7.94
N LEU A 207 -14.12 4.27 8.52
CA LEU A 207 -13.98 4.11 9.97
C LEU A 207 -14.20 5.43 10.72
N ALA A 208 -13.85 6.58 10.11
CA ALA A 208 -14.17 7.90 10.66
C ALA A 208 -15.66 8.25 10.60
N GLY A 209 -16.44 7.53 9.79
CA GLY A 209 -17.87 7.76 9.60
C GLY A 209 -18.20 8.69 8.44
N ALA A 210 -17.32 8.78 7.46
CA ALA A 210 -17.56 9.51 6.22
C ALA A 210 -18.80 8.98 5.49
N ASP A 211 -19.53 9.86 4.85
CA ASP A 211 -20.64 9.47 3.98
C ASP A 211 -20.12 8.86 2.65
N LYS A 212 -21.05 8.29 1.88
CA LYS A 212 -20.69 7.62 0.62
C LYS A 212 -20.03 8.55 -0.40
N ALA A 213 -20.42 9.82 -0.43
CA ALA A 213 -19.85 10.79 -1.38
C ALA A 213 -18.41 11.12 -1.00
N GLN A 214 -18.13 11.31 0.28
CA GLN A 214 -16.80 11.56 0.82
C GLN A 214 -15.87 10.34 0.58
N VAL A 215 -16.36 9.11 0.81
CA VAL A 215 -15.59 7.88 0.55
C VAL A 215 -15.22 7.77 -0.93
N LEU A 216 -16.17 8.07 -1.84
CA LEU A 216 -15.93 8.04 -3.28
C LEU A 216 -14.91 9.12 -3.72
N GLU A 217 -14.97 10.32 -3.13
CA GLU A 217 -14.02 11.39 -3.42
C GLU A 217 -12.61 11.01 -2.95
N VAL A 218 -12.50 10.40 -1.77
CA VAL A 218 -11.24 9.86 -1.24
C VAL A 218 -10.69 8.73 -2.12
N GLU A 219 -11.55 7.83 -2.61
CA GLU A 219 -11.16 6.75 -3.54
C GLU A 219 -10.57 7.33 -4.82
N GLN A 220 -11.25 8.29 -5.45
CA GLN A 220 -10.78 8.90 -6.69
C GLN A 220 -9.47 9.66 -6.50
N ALA A 221 -9.30 10.38 -5.40
CA ALA A 221 -8.04 11.04 -5.06
C ALA A 221 -6.91 10.01 -4.88
N ALA A 222 -7.15 8.93 -4.13
CA ALA A 222 -6.17 7.87 -3.89
C ALA A 222 -5.75 7.16 -5.17
N ARG A 223 -6.68 6.92 -6.11
CA ARG A 223 -6.39 6.37 -7.43
C ARG A 223 -5.42 7.24 -8.21
N LYS A 224 -5.70 8.57 -8.29
CA LYS A 224 -4.83 9.52 -8.97
C LYS A 224 -3.44 9.56 -8.36
N ILE A 225 -3.33 9.55 -7.03
CA ILE A 225 -2.07 9.49 -6.30
C ILE A 225 -1.31 8.21 -6.67
N GLY A 226 -1.98 7.06 -6.68
CA GLY A 226 -1.36 5.78 -6.98
C GLY A 226 -0.84 5.67 -8.41
N VAL A 227 -1.62 6.14 -9.39
CA VAL A 227 -1.20 6.18 -10.80
C VAL A 227 -0.06 7.17 -11.00
N ALA A 228 -0.15 8.39 -10.45
CA ALA A 228 0.92 9.38 -10.53
C ALA A 228 2.22 8.86 -9.89
N PHE A 229 2.10 8.17 -8.75
CA PHE A 229 3.23 7.54 -8.07
C PHE A 229 3.92 6.50 -8.95
N GLN A 230 3.16 5.67 -9.67
CA GLN A 230 3.72 4.65 -10.56
C GLN A 230 4.36 5.28 -11.81
N ILE A 231 3.72 6.28 -12.42
CA ILE A 231 4.32 7.03 -13.55
C ILE A 231 5.62 7.71 -13.09
N GLN A 232 5.68 8.24 -11.87
CA GLN A 232 6.91 8.82 -11.32
C GLN A 232 8.01 7.77 -11.11
N ASP A 233 7.64 6.53 -10.72
CA ASP A 233 8.62 5.43 -10.64
C ASP A 233 9.20 5.12 -12.01
N ASP A 234 8.37 5.05 -13.06
CA ASP A 234 8.82 4.83 -14.44
C ASP A 234 9.73 5.98 -14.93
N ILE A 235 9.43 7.22 -14.56
CA ILE A 235 10.29 8.38 -14.85
C ILE A 235 11.64 8.24 -14.13
N LEU A 236 11.63 7.86 -12.86
CA LEU A 236 12.85 7.71 -12.07
C LEU A 236 13.73 6.55 -12.55
N ASP A 237 13.16 5.49 -13.11
CA ASP A 237 13.95 4.42 -13.74
C ASP A 237 14.76 4.92 -14.95
N VAL A 238 14.25 5.94 -15.67
CA VAL A 238 14.92 6.52 -16.85
C VAL A 238 15.94 7.60 -16.48
N ILE A 239 15.61 8.52 -15.54
CA ILE A 239 16.41 9.73 -15.27
C ILE A 239 17.01 9.79 -13.87
N GLY A 240 16.75 8.82 -13.02
CA GLY A 240 17.20 8.80 -11.63
C GLY A 240 18.72 8.62 -11.47
N ASP A 241 19.23 8.79 -10.28
CA ASP A 241 20.62 8.48 -9.90
C ASP A 241 20.65 7.14 -9.16
N GLU A 242 21.41 6.16 -9.65
CA GLU A 242 21.54 4.83 -9.04
C GLU A 242 21.94 4.88 -7.55
N LYS A 243 22.78 5.87 -7.17
CA LYS A 243 23.22 6.02 -5.79
C LYS A 243 22.11 6.55 -4.87
N GLU A 244 21.22 7.37 -5.44
CA GLU A 244 20.08 7.91 -4.69
C GLU A 244 18.92 6.93 -4.63
N LEU A 245 18.65 6.19 -5.73
CA LEU A 245 17.57 5.20 -5.82
C LEU A 245 17.88 3.89 -5.07
N GLY A 246 19.17 3.56 -4.91
CA GLY A 246 19.59 2.31 -4.30
C GLY A 246 19.30 1.06 -5.14
N LYS A 247 18.94 1.23 -6.42
CA LYS A 247 18.72 0.20 -7.43
C LYS A 247 19.31 0.67 -8.77
N PRO A 248 19.68 -0.25 -9.70
CA PRO A 248 20.09 0.14 -11.04
C PRO A 248 19.01 0.93 -11.77
N ILE A 249 19.40 1.93 -12.57
CA ILE A 249 18.55 2.59 -13.54
C ILE A 249 18.44 1.74 -14.81
N LEU A 250 17.45 2.04 -15.66
CA LEU A 250 17.16 1.30 -16.89
C LEU A 250 16.94 -0.20 -16.63
N SER A 251 16.43 -0.54 -15.45
CA SER A 251 16.11 -1.91 -15.09
C SER A 251 14.93 -2.42 -15.92
N ASP A 252 13.94 -1.57 -16.17
CA ASP A 252 12.77 -1.89 -16.99
C ASP A 252 13.16 -2.10 -18.46
N GLU A 253 14.08 -1.28 -19.02
CA GLU A 253 14.61 -1.47 -20.37
C GLU A 253 15.37 -2.80 -20.50
N LYS A 254 16.20 -3.16 -19.50
CA LYS A 254 16.93 -4.45 -19.48
C LYS A 254 16.00 -5.66 -19.42
N ASN A 255 14.85 -5.50 -18.78
CA ASN A 255 13.81 -6.52 -18.65
C ASN A 255 12.78 -6.48 -19.79
N GLU A 256 13.01 -5.64 -20.82
CA GLU A 256 12.10 -5.45 -21.96
C GLU A 256 10.67 -5.05 -21.50
N LYS A 257 10.56 -4.36 -20.35
CA LYS A 257 9.26 -3.99 -19.75
C LYS A 257 8.72 -2.71 -20.39
N THR A 258 7.46 -2.75 -20.80
CA THR A 258 6.74 -1.55 -21.28
C THR A 258 6.42 -0.66 -20.07
N THR A 259 6.85 0.60 -20.10
CA THR A 259 6.59 1.61 -19.08
C THR A 259 5.75 2.75 -19.60
N TYR A 260 5.22 3.61 -18.72
CA TYR A 260 4.49 4.80 -19.13
C TYR A 260 5.37 5.74 -19.98
N VAL A 261 6.66 5.84 -19.62
CA VAL A 261 7.62 6.68 -20.36
C VAL A 261 7.91 6.13 -21.76
N THR A 262 7.97 4.80 -21.94
CA THR A 262 8.18 4.21 -23.27
C THR A 262 6.98 4.39 -24.20
N LEU A 263 5.75 4.44 -23.66
CA LEU A 263 4.52 4.64 -24.43
C LEU A 263 4.23 6.12 -24.75
N HIS A 264 4.45 7.02 -23.81
CA HIS A 264 4.01 8.41 -23.90
C HIS A 264 5.15 9.41 -24.03
N GLY A 265 6.38 8.99 -23.75
CA GLY A 265 7.56 9.85 -23.71
C GLY A 265 7.69 10.59 -22.37
N LEU A 266 8.93 10.98 -22.04
CA LEU A 266 9.29 11.54 -20.74
C LEU A 266 8.54 12.85 -20.39
N GLU A 267 8.44 13.77 -21.36
CA GLU A 267 7.83 15.09 -21.12
C GLU A 267 6.31 15.02 -20.93
N GLU A 268 5.62 14.10 -21.60
CA GLU A 268 4.19 13.90 -21.41
C GLU A 268 3.95 13.18 -20.08
N SER A 269 4.76 12.19 -19.72
CA SER A 269 4.71 11.50 -18.44
C SER A 269 4.83 12.48 -17.26
N LYS A 270 5.75 13.45 -17.32
CA LYS A 270 5.88 14.51 -16.30
C LYS A 270 4.64 15.37 -16.18
N LYS A 271 4.04 15.80 -17.31
CA LYS A 271 2.79 16.57 -17.32
C LYS A 271 1.63 15.79 -16.71
N ASP A 272 1.54 14.50 -17.02
CA ASP A 272 0.49 13.64 -16.45
C ASP A 272 0.64 13.46 -14.93
N VAL A 273 1.88 13.30 -14.43
CA VAL A 273 2.16 13.30 -12.99
C VAL A 273 1.69 14.61 -12.35
N GLU A 274 2.07 15.77 -12.90
CA GLU A 274 1.65 17.08 -12.37
C GLU A 274 0.13 17.25 -12.39
N ARG A 275 -0.53 16.87 -13.48
CA ARG A 275 -2.00 16.95 -13.63
C ARG A 275 -2.71 16.06 -12.61
N LEU A 276 -2.34 14.78 -12.51
CA LEU A 276 -2.95 13.83 -11.59
C LEU A 276 -2.75 14.23 -10.13
N SER A 277 -1.56 14.75 -9.79
CA SER A 277 -1.24 15.27 -8.45
C SER A 277 -2.16 16.42 -8.08
N LYS A 278 -2.25 17.42 -8.95
CA LYS A 278 -3.11 18.59 -8.73
C LYS A 278 -4.58 18.21 -8.60
N GLU A 279 -5.07 17.31 -9.46
CA GLU A 279 -6.45 16.82 -9.37
C GLU A 279 -6.72 16.12 -8.03
N ALA A 280 -5.77 15.31 -7.53
CA ALA A 280 -5.89 14.64 -6.23
C ALA A 280 -5.90 15.65 -5.07
N GLU A 281 -5.00 16.64 -5.09
CA GLU A 281 -4.96 17.71 -4.09
C GLU A 281 -6.25 18.54 -4.07
N ASP A 282 -6.76 18.92 -5.26
CA ASP A 282 -8.02 19.64 -5.40
C ASP A 282 -9.20 18.86 -4.80
N MET A 283 -9.23 17.52 -4.99
CA MET A 283 -10.22 16.64 -4.36
C MET A 283 -10.07 16.63 -2.84
N LEU A 284 -8.89 16.34 -2.32
CA LEU A 284 -8.64 16.30 -0.88
C LEU A 284 -8.85 17.66 -0.22
N SER A 285 -8.67 18.75 -0.96
CA SER A 285 -8.89 20.12 -0.46
C SER A 285 -10.35 20.47 -0.21
N LYS A 286 -11.30 19.74 -0.78
CA LYS A 286 -12.74 19.92 -0.54
C LYS A 286 -13.20 19.26 0.76
N ILE A 287 -12.44 18.32 1.30
CA ILE A 287 -12.78 17.66 2.56
C ILE A 287 -12.44 18.58 3.71
N ASP A 288 -13.39 18.86 4.61
CA ASP A 288 -13.16 19.68 5.80
C ASP A 288 -12.21 18.97 6.79
N GLY A 289 -11.26 19.73 7.35
CA GLY A 289 -10.33 19.22 8.35
C GLY A 289 -8.89 19.70 8.15
N SER A 290 -7.98 19.31 9.06
CA SER A 290 -6.56 19.67 8.96
C SER A 290 -5.83 18.76 7.98
N ARG A 291 -5.30 19.36 6.93
CA ARG A 291 -4.54 18.70 5.84
C ARG A 291 -3.06 19.03 5.87
N GLU A 292 -2.58 19.62 6.97
CA GLU A 292 -1.21 20.13 7.11
C GLU A 292 -0.13 19.09 6.81
N PHE A 293 -0.44 17.81 7.03
CA PHE A 293 0.50 16.73 6.71
C PHE A 293 0.08 15.93 5.46
N LEU A 294 -1.23 15.72 5.22
CA LEU A 294 -1.69 14.85 4.13
C LEU A 294 -1.31 15.39 2.75
N ILE A 295 -1.55 16.69 2.49
CA ILE A 295 -1.19 17.30 1.18
C ILE A 295 0.33 17.28 0.97
N PRO A 296 1.18 17.79 1.89
CA PRO A 296 2.62 17.66 1.74
C PRO A 296 3.14 16.21 1.61
N LEU A 297 2.46 15.23 2.21
CA LEU A 297 2.80 13.81 2.03
C LEU A 297 2.53 13.35 0.61
N VAL A 298 1.37 13.71 0.05
CA VAL A 298 1.01 13.40 -1.34
C VAL A 298 2.02 14.03 -2.29
N ASP A 299 2.29 15.33 -2.16
CA ASP A 299 3.31 16.03 -2.92
C ASP A 299 4.67 15.31 -2.87
N TRP A 300 5.09 14.95 -1.66
CA TRP A 300 6.36 14.26 -1.48
C TRP A 300 6.37 12.88 -2.16
N MET A 301 5.27 12.12 -2.11
CA MET A 301 5.17 10.80 -2.74
C MET A 301 5.36 10.88 -4.25
N ILE A 302 4.87 11.96 -4.87
CA ILE A 302 4.80 12.12 -6.31
C ILE A 302 6.01 12.91 -6.85
N SER A 303 6.50 13.93 -6.11
CA SER A 303 7.62 14.78 -6.52
C SER A 303 8.99 14.27 -6.09
N ARG A 304 9.07 13.06 -5.53
CA ARG A 304 10.33 12.48 -5.06
C ARG A 304 11.34 12.31 -6.19
N ASN A 305 12.60 12.53 -5.86
CA ASN A 305 13.74 12.27 -6.74
C ASN A 305 14.41 10.93 -6.41
N LYS A 306 13.85 10.17 -5.43
CA LYS A 306 14.37 8.89 -4.94
C LYS A 306 13.31 8.09 -4.19
#